data_87d216e478f12f498b2e6f69be651074
#
_entry.id   87d216e478f12f498b2e6f69be651074
#
_cell.length_a   1.000
_cell.length_b   1.000
_cell.length_c   1.000
_cell.angle_alpha   90.00
_cell.angle_beta   90.00
_cell.angle_gamma   90.00
#
_symmetry.space_group_name_H-M   'P 1'
#
loop_
_entity.id
_entity.type
_entity.pdbx_description
1 polymer ?
#
loop_
_entity_poly.entity_id
_entity_poly.type
_entity_poly.pdbx_seq_one_letter_code
_entity_poly.pdbx_strand_id
1 'polypeptide(L)'
;MVLNRPVDVISVCNADGQIKPLRFRMEDESQCLIRIDIEEVVSFKEIQYVGVEAQVFLCKATVEGRPWLFELKYTIRSHCWCLFRRMY
;
A
#
# COMPACT_ATOMS: atom_id res chain seq x y z
N MET A 1 -6.08 1.06 -12.80
CA MET A 1 -6.63 2.38 -12.45
C MET A 1 -5.79 3.01 -11.37
N VAL A 2 -5.39 4.25 -11.56
CA VAL A 2 -4.58 4.99 -10.58
C VAL A 2 -5.53 5.69 -9.61
N LEU A 3 -5.34 5.46 -8.32
CA LEU A 3 -6.20 5.97 -7.25
C LEU A 3 -5.55 7.08 -6.42
N ASN A 4 -4.27 6.92 -6.10
CA ASN A 4 -3.52 7.85 -5.23
C ASN A 4 -4.29 8.24 -3.96
N ARG A 5 -4.92 7.25 -3.32
CA ARG A 5 -5.73 7.49 -2.13
C ARG A 5 -4.88 7.35 -0.87
N PRO A 6 -4.78 8.39 -0.03
CA PRO A 6 -4.05 8.25 1.23
C PRO A 6 -4.69 7.21 2.13
N VAL A 7 -3.86 6.37 2.75
CA VAL A 7 -4.32 5.33 3.67
C VAL A 7 -3.40 5.26 4.89
N ASP A 8 -3.94 4.76 6.00
CA ASP A 8 -3.15 4.49 7.19
C ASP A 8 -2.63 3.05 7.11
N VAL A 9 -1.33 2.88 7.27
CA VAL A 9 -0.68 1.57 7.11
C VAL A 9 0.07 1.20 8.38
N ILE A 10 -0.07 -0.05 8.80
CA ILE A 10 0.80 -0.65 9.79
C ILE A 10 1.88 -1.38 9.00
N SER A 11 3.12 -1.01 9.27
CA SER A 11 4.27 -1.59 8.58
C SER A 11 5.34 -1.98 9.58
N VAL A 12 6.23 -2.84 9.16
CA VAL A 12 7.42 -3.21 9.94
C VAL A 12 8.65 -2.74 9.17
N CYS A 13 9.61 -2.19 9.91
CA CYS A 13 10.92 -1.86 9.37
C CYS A 13 11.92 -2.77 10.05
N ASN A 14 12.65 -3.59 9.27
CA ASN A 14 13.61 -4.51 9.84
C ASN A 14 14.94 -3.82 10.17
N ALA A 15 15.88 -4.61 10.75
CA ALA A 15 17.17 -4.07 11.16
C ALA A 15 18.01 -3.54 10.00
N ASP A 16 17.75 -3.99 8.77
CA ASP A 16 18.45 -3.51 7.57
C ASP A 16 17.80 -2.28 6.96
N GLY A 17 16.74 -1.76 7.57
CA GLY A 17 16.04 -0.59 7.07
C GLY A 17 15.01 -0.88 5.98
N GLN A 18 14.71 -2.15 5.74
CA GLN A 18 13.69 -2.52 4.76
C GLN A 18 12.31 -2.43 5.39
N ILE A 19 11.39 -1.76 4.71
CA ILE A 19 10.03 -1.58 5.18
C ILE A 19 9.09 -2.57 4.46
N LYS A 20 8.09 -3.06 5.19
CA LYS A 20 7.09 -3.99 4.64
C LYS A 20 5.72 -3.63 5.17
N PRO A 21 4.72 -3.38 4.32
CA PRO A 21 3.37 -3.13 4.78
C PRO A 21 2.72 -4.44 5.24
N LEU A 22 2.01 -4.39 6.37
CA LEU A 22 1.33 -5.55 6.93
C LEU A 22 -0.17 -5.48 6.75
N ARG A 23 -0.75 -4.31 6.99
CA ARG A 23 -2.17 -4.07 6.82
C ARG A 23 -2.42 -2.58 6.67
N PHE A 24 -3.56 -2.24 6.10
CA PHE A 24 -3.97 -0.86 6.03
C PHE A 24 -5.47 -0.75 6.20
N ARG A 25 -5.95 0.47 6.41
CA ARG A 25 -7.38 0.74 6.49
C ARG A 25 -7.74 1.85 5.53
N MET A 26 -8.94 1.76 4.99
CA MET A 26 -9.47 2.76 4.08
C MET A 26 -10.97 2.86 4.26
N GLU A 27 -11.54 3.94 3.79
CA GLU A 27 -12.99 4.10 3.74
C GLU A 27 -13.54 3.38 2.52
N ASP A 28 -14.63 2.64 2.71
CA ASP A 28 -15.37 2.04 1.59
C ASP A 28 -16.34 3.08 1.01
N GLU A 29 -17.19 2.63 0.08
CA GLU A 29 -18.15 3.51 -0.58
C GLU A 29 -19.20 4.07 0.39
N SER A 30 -19.43 3.38 1.50
CA SER A 30 -20.37 3.82 2.55
C SER A 30 -19.70 4.69 3.60
N GLN A 31 -18.44 5.08 3.38
CA GLN A 31 -17.62 5.85 4.32
C GLN A 31 -17.36 5.11 5.63
N CYS A 32 -17.44 3.79 5.61
CA CYS A 32 -17.05 2.94 6.74
C CYS A 32 -15.58 2.57 6.60
N LEU A 33 -14.85 2.61 7.72
CA LEU A 33 -13.46 2.18 7.72
C LEU A 33 -13.41 0.65 7.65
N ILE A 34 -12.67 0.15 6.67
CA ILE A 34 -12.41 -1.28 6.55
C ILE A 34 -10.91 -1.53 6.70
N ARG A 35 -10.59 -2.66 7.34
CA ARG A 35 -9.21 -3.09 7.50
C ARG A 35 -8.89 -4.13 6.43
N ILE A 36 -7.76 -3.97 5.79
CA ILE A 36 -7.29 -4.90 4.77
C ILE A 36 -5.95 -5.46 5.24
N ASP A 37 -5.94 -6.78 5.51
CA ASP A 37 -4.73 -7.49 5.88
C ASP A 37 -4.03 -7.95 4.61
N ILE A 38 -2.75 -7.60 4.47
CA ILE A 38 -1.97 -7.95 3.29
C ILE A 38 -1.51 -9.41 3.43
N GLU A 39 -1.92 -10.25 2.50
CA GLU A 39 -1.58 -11.67 2.52
C GLU A 39 -0.19 -11.92 1.98
N GLU A 40 0.20 -11.16 0.96
CA GLU A 40 1.48 -11.35 0.29
C GLU A 40 1.94 -10.05 -0.34
N VAL A 41 3.22 -9.73 -0.19
CA VAL A 41 3.87 -8.72 -0.99
C VAL A 41 4.53 -9.44 -2.16
N VAL A 42 3.96 -9.30 -3.35
CA VAL A 42 4.38 -10.04 -4.53
C VAL A 42 5.69 -9.52 -5.07
N SER A 43 5.82 -8.21 -5.11
CA SER A 43 7.03 -7.56 -5.60
C SER A 43 7.13 -6.14 -5.06
N PHE A 44 8.29 -5.57 -5.24
CA PHE A 44 8.59 -4.23 -4.72
C PHE A 44 9.54 -3.56 -5.69
N LYS A 45 9.37 -2.25 -5.86
CA LYS A 45 10.29 -1.45 -6.66
C LYS A 45 10.46 -0.09 -6.04
N GLU A 46 11.61 0.51 -6.28
CA GLU A 46 11.87 1.89 -5.92
C GLU A 46 11.67 2.76 -7.15
N ILE A 47 11.02 3.90 -6.96
CA ILE A 47 10.81 4.86 -8.02
C ILE A 47 11.30 6.23 -7.57
N GLN A 48 11.73 7.03 -8.53
CA GLN A 48 12.08 8.43 -8.28
C GLN A 48 11.41 9.26 -9.37
N TYR A 49 10.62 10.22 -8.94
CA TYR A 49 9.91 11.09 -9.86
C TYR A 49 10.07 12.54 -9.39
N VAL A 50 10.72 13.36 -10.24
CA VAL A 50 10.96 14.78 -9.97
C VAL A 50 11.65 14.97 -8.61
N GLY A 51 12.64 14.10 -8.31
CA GLY A 51 13.39 14.17 -7.05
C GLY A 51 12.69 13.58 -5.84
N VAL A 52 11.47 13.06 -6.00
CA VAL A 52 10.72 12.42 -4.90
C VAL A 52 10.92 10.91 -4.97
N GLU A 53 11.50 10.34 -3.91
CA GLU A 53 11.74 8.91 -3.82
C GLU A 53 10.55 8.21 -3.17
N ALA A 54 10.14 7.10 -3.75
CA ALA A 54 9.07 6.29 -3.24
C ALA A 54 9.35 4.81 -3.45
N GLN A 55 8.66 3.98 -2.66
CA GLN A 55 8.70 2.53 -2.76
C GLN A 55 7.29 2.06 -3.08
N VAL A 56 7.16 1.19 -4.09
CA VAL A 56 5.88 0.67 -4.53
C VAL A 56 5.85 -0.83 -4.28
N PHE A 57 4.84 -1.27 -3.54
CA PHE A 57 4.68 -2.66 -3.14
C PHE A 57 3.46 -3.24 -3.85
N LEU A 58 3.66 -4.26 -4.68
CA LEU A 58 2.57 -5.01 -5.30
C LEU A 58 2.09 -6.05 -4.32
N CYS A 59 0.85 -5.96 -3.91
CA CYS A 59 0.30 -6.74 -2.80
C CYS A 59 -0.93 -7.52 -3.20
N LYS A 60 -1.15 -8.63 -2.50
CA LYS A 60 -2.37 -9.41 -2.59
C LYS A 60 -3.09 -9.41 -1.24
N ALA A 61 -4.41 -9.34 -1.30
CA ALA A 61 -5.27 -9.46 -0.12
C ALA A 61 -6.64 -10.00 -0.54
N THR A 62 -7.40 -10.47 0.43
CA THR A 62 -8.79 -10.86 0.22
C THR A 62 -9.67 -9.82 0.92
N VAL A 63 -10.53 -9.17 0.16
CA VAL A 63 -11.41 -8.13 0.67
C VAL A 63 -12.84 -8.55 0.42
N GLU A 64 -13.60 -8.76 1.49
CA GLU A 64 -15.00 -9.20 1.41
C GLU A 64 -15.15 -10.46 0.55
N GLY A 65 -14.24 -11.41 0.73
CA GLY A 65 -14.24 -12.67 0.00
C GLY A 65 -13.74 -12.62 -1.42
N ARG A 66 -13.23 -11.47 -1.86
CA ARG A 66 -12.72 -11.29 -3.23
C ARG A 66 -11.22 -11.04 -3.22
N PRO A 67 -10.47 -11.66 -4.14
CA PRO A 67 -9.04 -11.40 -4.23
C PRO A 67 -8.79 -10.03 -4.84
N TRP A 68 -7.88 -9.28 -4.21
CA TRP A 68 -7.41 -8.00 -4.72
C TRP A 68 -5.93 -8.09 -5.05
N LEU A 69 -5.55 -7.48 -6.17
CA LEU A 69 -4.17 -7.20 -6.52
C LEU A 69 -4.04 -5.69 -6.63
N PHE A 70 -3.14 -5.11 -5.85
CA PHE A 70 -3.05 -3.66 -5.75
C PHE A 70 -1.63 -3.22 -5.41
N GLU A 71 -1.35 -1.94 -5.59
CA GLU A 71 -0.07 -1.35 -5.23
C GLU A 71 -0.25 -0.33 -4.12
N LEU A 72 0.58 -0.46 -3.07
CA LEU A 72 0.75 0.56 -2.05
C LEU A 72 2.05 1.31 -2.32
N LYS A 73 2.00 2.64 -2.24
CA LYS A 73 3.16 3.49 -2.44
C LYS A 73 3.52 4.18 -1.13
N TYR A 74 4.78 4.05 -0.75
CA TYR A 74 5.34 4.73 0.40
C TYR A 74 6.28 5.82 -0.09
N THR A 75 5.93 7.08 0.19
CA THR A 75 6.77 8.23 -0.15
C THR A 75 7.72 8.48 1.01
N ILE A 76 9.01 8.30 0.76
CA ILE A 76 10.03 8.30 1.82
C ILE A 76 10.12 9.66 2.50
N ARG A 77 10.11 10.72 1.72
CA ARG A 77 10.31 12.08 2.23
C ARG A 77 9.22 12.50 3.22
N SER A 78 7.97 12.16 2.95
CA SER A 78 6.83 12.55 3.77
C SER A 78 6.40 11.47 4.76
N HIS A 79 6.95 10.25 4.65
CA HIS A 79 6.55 9.09 5.43
C HIS A 79 5.07 8.76 5.26
N CYS A 80 4.53 9.00 4.06
CA CYS A 80 3.11 8.82 3.79
C CYS A 80 2.88 7.64 2.86
N TRP A 81 1.80 6.92 3.14
CA TRP A 81 1.36 5.80 2.33
C TRP A 81 0.13 6.19 1.52
N CYS A 82 0.01 5.63 0.32
CA CYS A 82 -1.23 5.72 -0.43
C CYS A 82 -1.53 4.40 -1.13
N LEU A 83 -2.82 4.15 -1.33
CA LEU A 83 -3.27 3.11 -2.24
C LEU A 83 -3.10 3.68 -3.64
N PHE A 84 -2.04 3.24 -4.32
CA PHE A 84 -1.59 3.86 -5.55
C PHE A 84 -2.46 3.44 -6.73
N ARG A 85 -2.65 2.13 -6.88
CA ARG A 85 -3.56 1.62 -7.90
C ARG A 85 -4.00 0.21 -7.57
N ARG A 86 -5.13 -0.15 -8.15
CA ARG A 86 -5.71 -1.48 -8.00
C ARG A 86 -5.82 -2.12 -9.38
N MET A 87 -5.30 -3.35 -9.50
CA MET A 87 -5.38 -4.12 -10.73
C MET A 87 -6.69 -4.89 -10.79
N TYR A 88 -7.06 -5.54 -9.71
CA TYR A 88 -8.36 -6.20 -9.57
C TYR A 88 -8.69 -6.48 -8.12
#